data_10561dabb6eec9e5c1dc824b5b80026b
#
_entry.id   10561dabb6eec9e5c1dc824b5b80026b
#
_cell.length_a   1.000
_cell.length_b   1.000
_cell.length_c   1.000
_cell.angle_alpha   90.00
_cell.angle_beta   90.00
_cell.angle_gamma   90.00
#
_symmetry.space_group_name_H-M   'P 1'
#
loop_
_entity.id
_entity.type
_entity.pdbx_description
1 polymer ?
#
loop_
_entity_poly.entity_id
_entity_poly.type
_entity_poly.pdbx_seq_one_letter_code
_entity_poly.pdbx_strand_id
1 'polypeptide(L)'
;MTTTMIAAPRKMVELTVDGQPVRVLEGSTILDACRRLEIETPTLCYGDTLTPVNVCRVCVVEVEGARTLVPSCSRKAEAGMVVHTDSERVRLSRRLVLELLGSSVDLSLAPDALRYIESYEAKPDRFGPDAATVAQEVKIDNDLYVRDYSRCILCYRCVEACGTDAQNTFAIAVAGRGFGAHISTEGDVALPDSACVYCGNCVAVCPTGALMAKSEYDLRQAGTWDEERQSEVDTVCPYCGVGCNLTLHVQDGDIVKVTSPDDHDVTRGNLCVKGRFGFQFVQNRKRRD
;
A
#
# COMPACT_ATOMS: atom_id res chain seq x y z
N MET A 1 18.47 -41.52 -2.33
CA MET A 1 17.00 -41.51 -2.47
C MET A 1 16.48 -40.30 -1.73
N THR A 2 16.12 -39.24 -2.45
CA THR A 2 15.61 -38.03 -1.86
C THR A 2 14.11 -38.23 -1.64
N THR A 3 13.69 -38.46 -0.40
CA THR A 3 12.29 -38.57 -0.05
C THR A 3 11.65 -37.21 -0.22
N THR A 4 10.87 -37.04 -1.26
CA THR A 4 10.02 -35.85 -1.43
C THR A 4 9.00 -35.86 -0.31
N MET A 5 9.21 -35.04 0.72
CA MET A 5 8.22 -34.89 1.78
C MET A 5 7.01 -34.16 1.19
N ILE A 6 5.97 -34.91 0.88
CA ILE A 6 4.66 -34.32 0.58
C ILE A 6 4.19 -33.62 1.87
N ALA A 7 4.05 -32.31 1.82
CA ALA A 7 3.54 -31.55 2.97
C ALA A 7 2.17 -32.10 3.35
N ALA A 8 1.94 -32.33 4.65
CA ALA A 8 0.64 -32.77 5.15
C ALA A 8 -0.45 -31.77 4.72
N PRO A 9 -1.66 -32.20 4.36
CA PRO A 9 -2.73 -31.31 3.99
C PRO A 9 -3.00 -30.33 5.15
N ARG A 10 -3.00 -29.02 4.86
CA ARG A 10 -3.29 -27.99 5.87
C ARG A 10 -4.70 -28.21 6.43
N LYS A 11 -4.82 -28.10 7.74
CA LYS A 11 -6.13 -28.21 8.41
C LYS A 11 -7.01 -27.02 8.02
N MET A 12 -8.31 -27.26 7.96
CA MET A 12 -9.31 -26.20 7.82
C MET A 12 -9.77 -25.75 9.20
N VAL A 13 -9.91 -24.44 9.35
CA VAL A 13 -10.45 -23.77 10.54
C VAL A 13 -11.84 -23.25 10.17
N GLU A 14 -12.82 -23.49 11.03
CA GLU A 14 -14.20 -23.00 10.86
C GLU A 14 -14.48 -21.91 11.89
N LEU A 15 -14.99 -20.78 11.43
CA LEU A 15 -15.37 -19.63 12.25
C LEU A 15 -16.65 -19.01 11.68
N THR A 16 -17.22 -18.06 12.44
CA THR A 16 -18.41 -17.31 12.01
C THR A 16 -18.04 -15.85 11.85
N VAL A 17 -18.40 -15.23 10.72
CA VAL A 17 -18.24 -13.81 10.46
C VAL A 17 -19.61 -13.22 10.13
N ASP A 18 -20.05 -12.24 10.90
CA ASP A 18 -21.37 -11.59 10.78
C ASP A 18 -22.53 -12.60 10.64
N GLY A 19 -22.47 -13.66 11.46
CA GLY A 19 -23.48 -14.73 11.47
C GLY A 19 -23.34 -15.79 10.36
N GLN A 20 -22.37 -15.63 9.43
CA GLN A 20 -22.13 -16.57 8.34
C GLN A 20 -20.96 -17.51 8.67
N PRO A 21 -21.15 -18.85 8.60
CA PRO A 21 -20.06 -19.79 8.81
C PRO A 21 -19.11 -19.78 7.61
N VAL A 22 -17.80 -19.80 7.90
CA VAL A 22 -16.76 -19.84 6.87
C VAL A 22 -15.62 -20.76 7.29
N ARG A 23 -15.04 -21.45 6.30
CA ARG A 23 -13.88 -22.33 6.49
C ARG A 23 -12.68 -21.77 5.74
N VAL A 24 -11.58 -21.58 6.45
CA VAL A 24 -10.32 -21.11 5.91
C VAL A 24 -9.17 -22.07 6.26
N LEU A 25 -8.06 -21.98 5.58
CA LEU A 25 -6.87 -22.78 5.91
C LEU A 25 -6.30 -22.32 7.26
N GLU A 26 -5.80 -23.27 8.05
CA GLU A 26 -5.07 -22.98 9.29
C GLU A 26 -3.91 -22.00 8.98
N GLY A 27 -3.81 -20.93 9.77
CA GLY A 27 -2.87 -19.84 9.56
C GLY A 27 -3.39 -18.67 8.72
N SER A 28 -4.57 -18.78 8.10
CA SER A 28 -5.27 -17.64 7.49
C SER A 28 -5.62 -16.57 8.51
N THR A 29 -5.75 -15.34 8.07
CA THR A 29 -6.18 -14.22 8.90
C THR A 29 -7.71 -14.10 8.94
N ILE A 30 -8.23 -13.28 9.86
CA ILE A 30 -9.66 -12.90 9.85
C ILE A 30 -10.00 -12.17 8.54
N LEU A 31 -9.08 -11.35 8.01
CA LEU A 31 -9.28 -10.67 6.73
C LEU A 31 -9.47 -11.66 5.57
N ASP A 32 -8.70 -12.76 5.55
CA ASP A 32 -8.87 -13.83 4.55
C ASP A 32 -10.26 -14.48 4.66
N ALA A 33 -10.77 -14.65 5.89
CA ALA A 33 -12.11 -15.16 6.12
C ALA A 33 -13.20 -14.19 5.63
N CYS A 34 -13.05 -12.89 5.89
CA CYS A 34 -13.93 -11.84 5.39
C CYS A 34 -13.98 -11.83 3.86
N ARG A 35 -12.80 -11.82 3.20
CA ARG A 35 -12.68 -11.86 1.74
C ARG A 35 -13.36 -13.09 1.12
N ARG A 36 -13.26 -14.24 1.76
CA ARG A 36 -13.90 -15.47 1.28
C ARG A 36 -15.44 -15.40 1.31
N LEU A 37 -15.99 -14.54 2.16
CA LEU A 37 -17.42 -14.23 2.23
C LEU A 37 -17.80 -12.98 1.44
N GLU A 38 -16.86 -12.41 0.69
CA GLU A 38 -17.05 -11.15 -0.03
C GLU A 38 -17.41 -9.95 0.88
N ILE A 39 -17.07 -10.05 2.18
CA ILE A 39 -17.27 -8.98 3.16
C ILE A 39 -16.10 -8.01 3.04
N GLU A 40 -16.38 -6.79 2.57
CA GLU A 40 -15.39 -5.73 2.49
C GLU A 40 -14.96 -5.29 3.89
N THR A 41 -13.66 -5.38 4.15
CA THR A 41 -13.05 -4.87 5.39
C THR A 41 -12.00 -3.84 5.03
N PRO A 42 -12.13 -2.59 5.50
CA PRO A 42 -11.23 -1.50 5.10
C PRO A 42 -9.80 -1.75 5.57
N THR A 43 -8.83 -1.42 4.72
CA THR A 43 -7.40 -1.53 5.03
C THR A 43 -6.64 -0.33 4.45
N LEU A 44 -5.60 0.16 5.12
CA LEU A 44 -4.69 1.18 4.60
C LEU A 44 -3.22 0.74 4.67
N CYS A 45 -2.81 0.08 5.76
CA CYS A 45 -1.43 -0.39 5.93
C CYS A 45 -1.21 -1.83 5.45
N TYR A 46 -2.23 -2.50 4.95
CA TYR A 46 -2.15 -3.86 4.41
C TYR A 46 -1.89 -3.83 2.90
N GLY A 47 -1.05 -4.72 2.43
CA GLY A 47 -0.83 -5.04 1.02
C GLY A 47 -0.72 -6.56 0.88
N ASP A 48 -1.29 -7.12 -0.19
CA ASP A 48 -1.36 -8.58 -0.39
C ASP A 48 0.02 -9.24 -0.52
N THR A 49 1.00 -8.47 -0.96
CA THR A 49 2.40 -8.90 -1.15
C THR A 49 3.33 -8.48 -0.01
N LEU A 50 2.79 -7.85 1.05
CA LEU A 50 3.56 -7.30 2.15
C LEU A 50 3.19 -7.95 3.49
N THR A 51 4.15 -8.04 4.38
CA THR A 51 3.91 -8.45 5.77
C THR A 51 3.02 -7.43 6.49
N PRO A 52 1.90 -7.85 7.11
CA PRO A 52 0.99 -6.95 7.80
C PRO A 52 1.64 -6.28 9.01
N VAL A 53 1.91 -4.98 8.94
CA VAL A 53 2.53 -4.19 10.04
C VAL A 53 1.53 -3.82 11.14
N ASN A 54 0.23 -3.81 10.80
CA ASN A 54 -0.85 -3.63 11.77
C ASN A 54 -0.86 -2.27 12.50
N VAL A 55 -0.49 -1.19 11.83
CA VAL A 55 -0.36 0.15 12.44
C VAL A 55 -1.59 1.04 12.24
N CYS A 56 -2.28 0.99 11.09
CA CYS A 56 -3.36 1.93 10.78
C CYS A 56 -4.65 1.70 11.58
N ARG A 57 -4.91 0.49 12.03
CA ARG A 57 -6.09 0.09 12.82
C ARG A 57 -7.45 0.32 12.14
N VAL A 58 -7.49 0.59 10.85
CA VAL A 58 -8.74 0.73 10.10
C VAL A 58 -9.42 -0.63 9.89
N CYS A 59 -8.66 -1.72 9.82
CA CYS A 59 -9.15 -3.08 9.63
C CYS A 59 -9.68 -3.77 10.90
N VAL A 60 -9.84 -3.06 12.02
CA VAL A 60 -10.28 -3.69 13.28
C VAL A 60 -11.67 -4.31 13.17
N VAL A 61 -11.85 -5.43 13.84
CA VAL A 61 -13.11 -6.17 13.98
C VAL A 61 -13.33 -6.51 15.45
N GLU A 62 -14.56 -6.84 15.81
CA GLU A 62 -14.90 -7.32 17.13
C GLU A 62 -14.94 -8.84 17.12
N VAL A 63 -14.30 -9.47 18.10
CA VAL A 63 -14.32 -10.92 18.31
C VAL A 63 -15.00 -11.19 19.64
N GLU A 64 -15.99 -12.07 19.67
CA GLU A 64 -16.68 -12.41 20.92
C GLU A 64 -15.70 -12.95 21.94
N GLY A 65 -15.85 -12.49 23.18
CA GLY A 65 -14.94 -12.83 24.28
C GLY A 65 -13.62 -12.03 24.30
N ALA A 66 -13.28 -11.27 23.24
CA ALA A 66 -12.11 -10.41 23.25
C ALA A 66 -12.40 -9.07 23.95
N ARG A 67 -11.50 -8.64 24.82
CA ARG A 67 -11.62 -7.35 25.54
C ARG A 67 -11.50 -6.14 24.61
N THR A 68 -10.71 -6.25 23.54
CA THR A 68 -10.38 -5.17 22.63
C THR A 68 -10.71 -5.58 21.19
N LEU A 69 -10.94 -4.58 20.33
CA LEU A 69 -11.00 -4.79 18.88
C LEU A 69 -9.66 -5.32 18.39
N VAL A 70 -9.70 -6.27 17.45
CA VAL A 70 -8.50 -6.92 16.89
C VAL A 70 -8.34 -6.55 15.41
N PRO A 71 -7.11 -6.43 14.92
CA PRO A 71 -6.87 -6.15 13.49
C PRO A 71 -7.09 -7.41 12.66
N SER A 72 -8.04 -7.37 11.73
CA SER A 72 -8.34 -8.51 10.86
C SER A 72 -7.18 -8.91 9.96
N CYS A 73 -6.36 -7.94 9.52
CA CYS A 73 -5.25 -8.17 8.59
C CYS A 73 -4.11 -9.05 9.14
N SER A 74 -3.95 -9.13 10.46
CA SER A 74 -2.86 -9.88 11.10
C SER A 74 -3.34 -10.93 12.12
N ARG A 75 -4.54 -10.78 12.70
CA ARG A 75 -5.09 -11.76 13.63
C ARG A 75 -5.46 -13.04 12.90
N LYS A 76 -4.88 -14.16 13.33
CA LYS A 76 -5.18 -15.48 12.77
C LYS A 76 -6.59 -15.92 13.14
N ALA A 77 -7.27 -16.54 12.19
CA ALA A 77 -8.53 -17.19 12.39
C ALA A 77 -8.37 -18.45 13.25
N GLU A 78 -9.24 -18.64 14.23
CA GLU A 78 -9.24 -19.78 15.15
C GLU A 78 -10.61 -20.48 15.12
N ALA A 79 -10.61 -21.78 15.42
CA ALA A 79 -11.84 -22.58 15.40
C ALA A 79 -12.86 -22.07 16.43
N GLY A 80 -14.11 -21.93 15.99
CA GLY A 80 -15.22 -21.46 16.84
C GLY A 80 -15.22 -19.94 17.11
N MET A 81 -14.30 -19.17 16.49
CA MET A 81 -14.29 -17.72 16.62
C MET A 81 -15.57 -17.11 16.02
N VAL A 82 -16.16 -16.14 16.73
CA VAL A 82 -17.30 -15.35 16.24
C VAL A 82 -16.82 -13.91 16.06
N VAL A 83 -16.95 -13.41 14.84
CA VAL A 83 -16.40 -12.11 14.40
C VAL A 83 -17.55 -11.23 13.93
N HIS A 84 -17.53 -9.96 14.36
CA HIS A 84 -18.42 -8.90 13.89
C HIS A 84 -17.59 -7.82 13.20
N THR A 85 -17.84 -7.61 11.90
CA THR A 85 -17.06 -6.68 11.09
C THR A 85 -17.61 -5.26 11.09
N ASP A 86 -18.87 -5.08 11.47
CA ASP A 86 -19.57 -3.77 11.38
C ASP A 86 -20.41 -3.44 12.64
N SER A 87 -19.96 -3.87 13.84
CA SER A 87 -20.62 -3.48 15.09
C SER A 87 -20.45 -1.96 15.33
N GLU A 88 -21.33 -1.38 16.17
CA GLU A 88 -21.24 0.03 16.53
C GLU A 88 -19.86 0.42 17.07
N ARG A 89 -19.25 -0.44 17.86
CA ARG A 89 -17.90 -0.27 18.41
C ARG A 89 -16.84 -0.27 17.32
N VAL A 90 -16.96 -1.13 16.32
CA VAL A 90 -16.07 -1.19 15.15
C VAL A 90 -16.22 0.10 14.33
N ARG A 91 -17.46 0.49 14.00
CA ARG A 91 -17.74 1.72 13.23
C ARG A 91 -17.19 2.96 13.92
N LEU A 92 -17.40 3.09 15.24
CA LEU A 92 -16.86 4.19 16.03
C LEU A 92 -15.34 4.25 15.98
N SER A 93 -14.67 3.10 16.16
CA SER A 93 -13.21 3.04 16.10
C SER A 93 -12.64 3.43 14.75
N ARG A 94 -13.21 2.93 13.65
CA ARG A 94 -12.80 3.27 12.28
C ARG A 94 -13.01 4.75 11.99
N ARG A 95 -14.16 5.31 12.35
CA ARG A 95 -14.46 6.73 12.20
C ARG A 95 -13.44 7.60 12.89
N LEU A 96 -13.13 7.33 14.18
CA LEU A 96 -12.15 8.11 14.93
C LEU A 96 -10.75 8.05 14.32
N VAL A 97 -10.31 6.88 13.84
CA VAL A 97 -9.02 6.74 13.18
C VAL A 97 -8.97 7.55 11.88
N LEU A 98 -10.03 7.49 11.07
CA LEU A 98 -10.11 8.22 9.80
C LEU A 98 -10.17 9.74 10.03
N GLU A 99 -10.89 10.19 11.06
CA GLU A 99 -10.92 11.60 11.48
C GLU A 99 -9.52 12.10 11.87
N LEU A 100 -8.79 11.32 12.68
CA LEU A 100 -7.43 11.67 13.10
C LEU A 100 -6.46 11.71 11.92
N LEU A 101 -6.54 10.74 11.01
CA LEU A 101 -5.70 10.71 9.81
C LEU A 101 -6.01 11.92 8.91
N GLY A 102 -7.28 12.14 8.58
CA GLY A 102 -7.68 13.22 7.69
C GLY A 102 -7.45 14.63 8.26
N SER A 103 -7.39 14.78 9.60
CA SER A 103 -7.02 16.05 10.23
C SER A 103 -5.53 16.34 10.23
N SER A 104 -4.68 15.30 10.07
CA SER A 104 -3.24 15.41 10.29
C SER A 104 -2.43 15.43 9.00
N VAL A 105 -2.92 14.83 7.90
CA VAL A 105 -2.20 14.70 6.63
C VAL A 105 -3.11 15.01 5.44
N ASP A 106 -2.49 15.38 4.31
CA ASP A 106 -3.21 15.56 3.04
C ASP A 106 -3.52 14.20 2.41
N LEU A 107 -4.81 13.84 2.41
CA LEU A 107 -5.33 12.59 1.83
C LEU A 107 -5.91 12.78 0.42
N SER A 108 -5.72 13.93 -0.24
CA SER A 108 -6.32 14.23 -1.55
C SER A 108 -5.94 13.23 -2.65
N LEU A 109 -4.83 12.50 -2.51
CA LEU A 109 -4.38 11.45 -3.43
C LEU A 109 -4.52 10.03 -2.83
N ALA A 110 -5.40 9.86 -1.86
CA ALA A 110 -5.64 8.59 -1.17
C ALA A 110 -7.09 8.13 -1.38
N PRO A 111 -7.47 7.61 -2.57
CA PRO A 111 -8.86 7.32 -2.91
C PRO A 111 -9.53 6.35 -1.92
N ASP A 112 -8.83 5.33 -1.47
CA ASP A 112 -9.39 4.42 -0.45
C ASP A 112 -9.65 5.12 0.89
N ALA A 113 -8.75 5.99 1.34
CA ALA A 113 -8.95 6.73 2.58
C ALA A 113 -10.14 7.68 2.48
N LEU A 114 -10.30 8.38 1.35
CA LEU A 114 -11.43 9.27 1.08
C LEU A 114 -12.75 8.48 1.05
N ARG A 115 -12.79 7.33 0.36
CA ARG A 115 -13.95 6.44 0.32
C ARG A 115 -14.33 5.94 1.72
N TYR A 116 -13.35 5.60 2.56
CA TYR A 116 -13.62 5.20 3.94
C TYR A 116 -14.10 6.36 4.81
N ILE A 117 -13.54 7.56 4.65
CA ILE A 117 -14.02 8.77 5.35
C ILE A 117 -15.52 8.99 5.06
N GLU A 118 -15.93 8.88 3.82
CA GLU A 118 -17.33 8.97 3.42
C GLU A 118 -18.17 7.83 4.01
N SER A 119 -17.74 6.57 3.84
CA SER A 119 -18.49 5.38 4.28
C SER A 119 -18.71 5.29 5.79
N TYR A 120 -17.78 5.85 6.58
CA TYR A 120 -17.86 5.86 8.04
C TYR A 120 -18.34 7.23 8.58
N GLU A 121 -18.76 8.15 7.72
CA GLU A 121 -19.21 9.50 8.09
C GLU A 121 -18.18 10.23 8.99
N ALA A 122 -16.89 10.03 8.70
CA ALA A 122 -15.81 10.63 9.47
C ALA A 122 -15.71 12.13 9.15
N LYS A 123 -15.42 12.93 10.17
CA LYS A 123 -15.36 14.41 10.08
C LYS A 123 -14.00 14.91 10.57
N PRO A 124 -12.97 14.89 9.73
CA PRO A 124 -11.62 15.36 10.11
C PRO A 124 -11.59 16.82 10.58
N ASP A 125 -12.46 17.66 10.03
CA ASP A 125 -12.61 19.07 10.34
C ASP A 125 -13.09 19.35 11.78
N ARG A 126 -13.61 18.34 12.47
CA ARG A 126 -14.05 18.48 13.89
C ARG A 126 -12.93 18.90 14.85
N PHE A 127 -11.66 18.68 14.47
CA PHE A 127 -10.52 19.08 15.29
C PHE A 127 -10.14 20.56 15.12
N GLY A 128 -10.82 21.27 14.20
CA GLY A 128 -10.65 22.69 13.96
C GLY A 128 -9.39 23.05 13.17
N PRO A 129 -9.22 24.35 12.87
CA PRO A 129 -8.12 24.84 12.04
C PRO A 129 -6.74 24.74 12.72
N ASP A 130 -6.71 24.64 14.05
CA ASP A 130 -5.48 24.54 14.84
C ASP A 130 -5.05 23.08 15.08
N ALA A 131 -5.68 22.12 14.40
CA ALA A 131 -5.27 20.72 14.48
C ALA A 131 -3.82 20.55 14.04
N ALA A 132 -3.07 19.72 14.78
CA ALA A 132 -1.68 19.45 14.43
C ALA A 132 -1.60 18.70 13.09
N THR A 133 -0.80 19.21 12.16
CA THR A 133 -0.57 18.62 10.85
C THR A 133 0.86 18.17 10.67
N VAL A 134 1.05 17.19 9.79
CA VAL A 134 2.39 16.77 9.36
C VAL A 134 2.87 17.77 8.31
N ALA A 135 3.79 18.65 8.70
CA ALA A 135 4.42 19.61 7.80
C ALA A 135 5.82 19.11 7.44
N GLN A 136 6.03 18.73 6.19
CA GLN A 136 7.33 18.33 5.66
C GLN A 136 7.53 18.91 4.27
N GLU A 137 8.77 19.29 3.96
CA GLU A 137 9.13 19.74 2.63
C GLU A 137 9.10 18.59 1.63
N VAL A 138 8.66 18.88 0.40
CA VAL A 138 8.71 17.91 -0.70
C VAL A 138 10.17 17.67 -1.08
N LYS A 139 10.60 16.41 -1.06
CA LYS A 139 11.97 16.01 -1.41
C LYS A 139 12.04 15.57 -2.88
N ILE A 140 12.72 16.35 -3.70
CA ILE A 140 12.98 16.07 -5.13
C ILE A 140 14.50 15.96 -5.30
N ASP A 141 15.05 14.83 -4.93
CA ASP A 141 16.50 14.58 -4.92
C ASP A 141 16.97 13.62 -6.03
N ASN A 142 16.05 13.25 -6.93
CA ASN A 142 16.35 12.41 -8.09
C ASN A 142 15.31 12.62 -9.21
N ASP A 143 15.62 12.11 -10.41
CA ASP A 143 14.80 12.28 -11.62
C ASP A 143 13.69 11.21 -11.79
N LEU A 144 13.58 10.25 -10.87
CA LEU A 144 12.68 9.10 -11.04
C LEU A 144 11.42 9.20 -10.19
N TYR A 145 11.51 9.69 -8.95
CA TYR A 145 10.35 9.82 -8.07
C TYR A 145 10.53 10.90 -6.99
N VAL A 146 9.40 11.32 -6.45
CA VAL A 146 9.25 12.39 -5.47
C VAL A 146 8.78 11.82 -4.14
N ARG A 147 9.20 12.44 -3.04
CA ARG A 147 8.79 12.12 -1.67
C ARG A 147 8.08 13.33 -1.07
N ASP A 148 6.77 13.25 -0.92
CA ASP A 148 5.92 14.26 -0.25
C ASP A 148 5.34 13.66 1.03
N TYR A 149 6.07 13.75 2.12
CA TYR A 149 5.67 13.14 3.38
C TYR A 149 4.57 13.92 4.12
N SER A 150 4.13 15.08 3.64
CA SER A 150 2.91 15.74 4.12
C SER A 150 1.65 14.88 3.89
N ARG A 151 1.75 13.90 2.97
CA ARG A 151 0.71 12.90 2.64
C ARG A 151 0.90 11.57 3.36
N CYS A 152 1.93 11.44 4.18
CA CYS A 152 2.32 10.15 4.74
C CYS A 152 1.51 9.81 6.00
N ILE A 153 0.78 8.69 5.96
CA ILE A 153 0.04 8.13 7.11
C ILE A 153 0.86 7.15 7.96
N LEU A 154 2.17 7.06 7.72
CA LEU A 154 3.06 6.11 8.41
C LEU A 154 2.55 4.66 8.37
N CYS A 155 2.07 4.21 7.22
CA CYS A 155 1.54 2.86 7.05
C CYS A 155 2.60 1.77 6.94
N TYR A 156 3.87 2.13 6.79
CA TYR A 156 5.05 1.25 6.69
C TYR A 156 5.12 0.38 5.42
N ARG A 157 4.14 0.40 4.52
CA ARG A 157 4.17 -0.41 3.30
C ARG A 157 5.44 -0.20 2.48
N CYS A 158 5.91 1.05 2.36
CA CYS A 158 7.15 1.38 1.65
C CYS A 158 8.40 0.84 2.36
N VAL A 159 8.40 0.78 3.70
CA VAL A 159 9.50 0.22 4.50
C VAL A 159 9.57 -1.29 4.29
N GLU A 160 8.44 -2.00 4.35
CA GLU A 160 8.37 -3.44 4.10
C GLU A 160 8.79 -3.78 2.66
N ALA A 161 8.32 -3.01 1.67
CA ALA A 161 8.72 -3.19 0.27
C ALA A 161 10.21 -2.88 0.01
N CYS A 162 10.82 -1.97 0.77
CA CYS A 162 12.26 -1.72 0.74
C CYS A 162 13.06 -2.77 1.51
N GLY A 163 12.41 -3.39 2.51
CA GLY A 163 12.91 -4.44 3.37
C GLY A 163 12.79 -5.85 2.80
N THR A 164 12.47 -6.79 3.67
CA THR A 164 12.48 -8.23 3.41
C THR A 164 11.43 -8.71 2.43
N ASP A 165 10.34 -7.97 2.26
CA ASP A 165 9.22 -8.43 1.45
C ASP A 165 9.48 -8.32 -0.07
N ALA A 166 10.32 -7.36 -0.49
CA ALA A 166 10.62 -7.21 -1.91
C ALA A 166 12.10 -6.94 -2.23
N GLN A 167 12.63 -5.75 -1.85
CA GLN A 167 13.93 -5.30 -2.36
C GLN A 167 15.13 -5.69 -1.48
N ASN A 168 14.94 -5.84 -0.19
CA ASN A 168 15.97 -6.22 0.79
C ASN A 168 17.19 -5.26 0.85
N THR A 169 16.97 -3.96 0.63
CA THR A 169 18.02 -2.92 0.71
C THR A 169 17.95 -2.08 1.96
N PHE A 170 16.76 -1.98 2.59
CA PHE A 170 16.54 -1.20 3.82
C PHE A 170 16.98 0.27 3.71
N ALA A 171 16.86 0.85 2.51
CA ALA A 171 17.28 2.23 2.26
C ALA A 171 16.44 3.28 3.00
N ILE A 172 15.20 2.93 3.37
CA ILE A 172 14.28 3.78 4.11
C ILE A 172 13.73 3.06 5.33
N ALA A 173 13.56 3.82 6.40
CA ALA A 173 12.99 3.34 7.67
C ALA A 173 12.20 4.47 8.32
N VAL A 174 11.59 4.19 9.49
CA VAL A 174 10.95 5.24 10.30
C VAL A 174 11.99 5.89 11.20
N ALA A 175 12.05 7.22 11.15
CA ALA A 175 12.84 8.05 12.05
C ALA A 175 11.92 8.91 12.92
N GLY A 176 12.46 9.46 14.02
CA GLY A 176 11.73 10.32 14.94
C GLY A 176 10.71 9.57 15.80
N ARG A 177 9.81 10.33 16.44
CA ARG A 177 8.72 9.81 17.28
C ARG A 177 7.58 10.80 17.42
N GLY A 178 6.39 10.31 17.80
CA GLY A 178 5.17 11.14 17.91
C GLY A 178 4.85 11.83 16.58
N PHE A 179 4.48 13.09 16.58
CA PHE A 179 4.24 13.88 15.38
C PHE A 179 5.51 14.15 14.54
N GLY A 180 6.69 13.99 15.12
CA GLY A 180 7.96 14.06 14.39
C GLY A 180 8.38 12.74 13.73
N ALA A 181 7.57 11.67 13.85
CA ALA A 181 7.85 10.42 13.16
C ALA A 181 7.66 10.59 11.65
N HIS A 182 8.61 10.09 10.86
CA HIS A 182 8.58 10.21 9.40
C HIS A 182 9.41 9.09 8.76
N ILE A 183 9.20 8.88 7.47
CA ILE A 183 10.03 7.97 6.68
C ILE A 183 11.31 8.70 6.28
N SER A 184 12.45 8.09 6.52
CA SER A 184 13.76 8.69 6.26
C SER A 184 14.76 7.66 5.74
N THR A 185 15.79 8.14 5.09
CA THR A 185 17.04 7.43 4.87
C THR A 185 17.91 7.48 6.13
N GLU A 186 18.99 6.72 6.19
CA GLU A 186 19.96 6.82 7.28
C GLU A 186 20.55 8.25 7.31
N GLY A 187 20.49 8.91 8.47
CA GLY A 187 20.96 10.28 8.64
C GLY A 187 20.20 11.33 7.81
N ASP A 188 19.04 11.01 7.27
CA ASP A 188 18.20 11.85 6.40
C ASP A 188 18.92 12.35 5.13
N VAL A 189 19.91 11.61 4.64
CA VAL A 189 20.61 11.94 3.39
C VAL A 189 19.69 11.82 2.18
N ALA A 190 20.06 12.42 1.06
CA ALA A 190 19.35 12.25 -0.20
C ALA A 190 19.36 10.79 -0.67
N LEU A 191 18.35 10.37 -1.42
CA LEU A 191 18.28 8.99 -1.93
C LEU A 191 19.51 8.56 -2.74
N PRO A 192 20.11 9.42 -3.59
CA PRO A 192 21.35 9.09 -4.30
C PRO A 192 22.53 8.73 -3.38
N ASP A 193 22.54 9.27 -2.15
CA ASP A 193 23.61 9.07 -1.17
C ASP A 193 23.30 7.94 -0.17
N SER A 194 22.18 7.25 -0.36
CA SER A 194 21.70 6.16 0.50
C SER A 194 21.89 4.78 -0.14
N ALA A 195 21.43 3.72 0.55
CA ALA A 195 21.39 2.37 0.00
C ALA A 195 20.30 2.15 -1.07
N CYS A 196 19.64 3.20 -1.57
CA CYS A 196 18.56 3.12 -2.53
C CYS A 196 19.05 2.59 -3.89
N VAL A 197 18.35 1.58 -4.43
CA VAL A 197 18.61 1.00 -5.76
C VAL A 197 17.62 1.45 -6.82
N TYR A 198 16.81 2.45 -6.53
CA TYR A 198 15.86 3.07 -7.46
C TYR A 198 14.82 2.11 -8.07
N CYS A 199 14.48 1.01 -7.40
CA CYS A 199 13.49 0.06 -7.90
C CYS A 199 12.06 0.64 -7.97
N GLY A 200 11.72 1.62 -7.12
CA GLY A 200 10.39 2.23 -7.05
C GLY A 200 9.32 1.34 -6.42
N ASN A 201 9.67 0.22 -5.78
CA ASN A 201 8.68 -0.64 -5.13
C ASN A 201 7.97 0.08 -3.97
N CYS A 202 8.66 1.00 -3.28
CA CYS A 202 8.06 1.88 -2.29
C CYS A 202 7.00 2.84 -2.89
N VAL A 203 7.19 3.27 -4.14
CA VAL A 203 6.20 4.08 -4.88
C VAL A 203 4.97 3.25 -5.22
N ALA A 204 5.16 2.01 -5.70
CA ALA A 204 4.08 1.12 -6.10
C ALA A 204 3.11 0.80 -4.94
N VAL A 205 3.62 0.69 -3.72
CA VAL A 205 2.82 0.30 -2.56
C VAL A 205 2.30 1.47 -1.72
N CYS A 206 2.63 2.73 -2.08
CA CYS A 206 2.21 3.89 -1.30
C CYS A 206 0.71 4.19 -1.50
N PRO A 207 -0.14 4.10 -0.46
CA PRO A 207 -1.58 4.25 -0.63
C PRO A 207 -2.05 5.71 -0.65
N THR A 208 -1.16 6.68 -0.42
CA THR A 208 -1.53 8.08 -0.25
C THR A 208 -0.83 9.03 -1.21
N GLY A 209 -0.02 8.51 -2.14
CA GLY A 209 0.77 9.35 -3.05
C GLY A 209 1.91 10.10 -2.37
N ALA A 210 2.25 9.79 -1.11
CA ALA A 210 3.44 10.34 -0.44
C ALA A 210 4.75 10.01 -1.17
N LEU A 211 4.75 8.89 -1.89
CA LEU A 211 5.80 8.48 -2.81
C LEU A 211 5.15 8.31 -4.17
N MET A 212 5.61 9.04 -5.19
CA MET A 212 5.07 8.94 -6.54
C MET A 212 6.15 9.09 -7.61
N ALA A 213 5.90 8.57 -8.80
CA ALA A 213 6.79 8.75 -9.94
C ALA A 213 6.91 10.24 -10.28
N LYS A 214 8.12 10.68 -10.66
CA LYS A 214 8.37 12.07 -11.05
C LYS A 214 7.53 12.51 -12.24
N SER A 215 7.31 11.61 -13.21
CA SER A 215 6.40 11.85 -14.34
C SER A 215 4.96 12.14 -13.91
N GLU A 216 4.43 11.37 -12.96
CA GLU A 216 3.10 11.62 -12.40
C GLU A 216 3.06 12.95 -11.63
N TYR A 217 4.07 13.19 -10.77
CA TYR A 217 4.18 14.43 -10.02
C TYR A 217 4.19 15.68 -10.93
N ASP A 218 5.03 15.66 -11.98
CA ASP A 218 5.15 16.79 -12.90
C ASP A 218 3.84 17.06 -13.67
N LEU A 219 3.13 16.01 -14.10
CA LEU A 219 1.83 16.14 -14.77
C LEU A 219 0.75 16.67 -13.80
N ARG A 220 0.77 16.23 -12.53
CA ARG A 220 -0.14 16.75 -11.49
C ARG A 220 0.14 18.22 -11.20
N GLN A 221 1.42 18.62 -11.11
CA GLN A 221 1.78 20.03 -10.92
C GLN A 221 1.39 20.91 -12.11
N ALA A 222 1.46 20.37 -13.33
CA ALA A 222 1.00 21.06 -14.54
C ALA A 222 -0.53 21.06 -14.70
N GLY A 223 -1.28 20.35 -13.84
CA GLY A 223 -2.74 20.21 -13.97
C GLY A 223 -3.19 19.38 -15.18
N THR A 224 -2.31 18.53 -15.71
CA THR A 224 -2.54 17.73 -16.91
C THR A 224 -2.64 16.23 -16.65
N TRP A 225 -2.44 15.77 -15.43
CA TRP A 225 -2.69 14.39 -15.03
C TRP A 225 -4.19 14.10 -15.02
N ASP A 226 -4.61 13.11 -15.78
CA ASP A 226 -6.01 12.74 -15.91
C ASP A 226 -6.15 11.22 -16.06
N GLU A 227 -6.60 10.57 -14.99
CA GLU A 227 -6.74 9.10 -14.94
C GLU A 227 -7.86 8.58 -15.87
N GLU A 228 -8.89 9.39 -16.16
CA GLU A 228 -9.99 9.02 -17.07
C GLU A 228 -9.53 8.98 -18.54
N ARG A 229 -8.47 9.72 -18.86
CA ARG A 229 -7.85 9.72 -20.20
C ARG A 229 -6.76 8.67 -20.37
N GLN A 230 -6.42 7.96 -19.31
CA GLN A 230 -5.40 6.91 -19.37
C GLN A 230 -5.98 5.60 -19.89
N SER A 231 -5.19 4.92 -20.68
CA SER A 231 -5.41 3.52 -21.06
C SER A 231 -4.30 2.65 -20.49
N GLU A 232 -4.64 1.43 -20.09
CA GLU A 232 -3.69 0.45 -19.59
C GLU A 232 -3.36 -0.57 -20.67
N VAL A 233 -2.07 -0.87 -20.82
CA VAL A 233 -1.58 -1.85 -21.79
C VAL A 233 -0.62 -2.80 -21.10
N ASP A 234 -0.98 -4.07 -21.05
CA ASP A 234 -0.12 -5.10 -20.48
C ASP A 234 0.94 -5.56 -21.49
N THR A 235 2.17 -5.72 -21.00
CA THR A 235 3.29 -6.16 -21.82
C THR A 235 4.35 -6.87 -20.97
N VAL A 236 5.34 -7.45 -21.62
CA VAL A 236 6.51 -8.06 -20.98
C VAL A 236 7.69 -7.10 -21.05
N CYS A 237 8.40 -6.96 -19.92
CA CYS A 237 9.60 -6.12 -19.82
C CYS A 237 10.70 -6.59 -20.80
N PRO A 238 11.22 -5.71 -21.67
CA PRO A 238 12.19 -6.09 -22.69
C PRO A 238 13.65 -6.10 -22.22
N TYR A 239 13.92 -5.79 -20.95
CA TYR A 239 15.29 -5.48 -20.49
C TYR A 239 16.11 -6.71 -20.08
N CYS A 240 15.48 -7.79 -19.64
CA CYS A 240 16.21 -9.02 -19.26
C CYS A 240 15.31 -10.26 -19.30
N GLY A 241 15.93 -11.44 -19.11
CA GLY A 241 15.26 -12.73 -19.20
C GLY A 241 14.32 -13.10 -18.03
N VAL A 242 14.12 -12.21 -17.04
CA VAL A 242 13.16 -12.44 -15.95
C VAL A 242 11.73 -12.44 -16.48
N GLY A 243 11.43 -11.66 -17.54
CA GLY A 243 10.12 -11.65 -18.16
C GLY A 243 9.03 -10.99 -17.29
N CYS A 244 9.39 -9.93 -16.55
CA CYS A 244 8.44 -9.21 -15.71
C CYS A 244 7.25 -8.69 -16.51
N ASN A 245 6.04 -8.89 -16.01
CA ASN A 245 4.84 -8.24 -16.54
C ASN A 245 4.81 -6.77 -16.15
N LEU A 246 4.52 -5.93 -17.13
CA LEU A 246 4.35 -4.49 -16.98
C LEU A 246 2.94 -4.10 -17.41
N THR A 247 2.32 -3.23 -16.65
CA THR A 247 1.13 -2.48 -17.08
C THR A 247 1.58 -1.05 -17.37
N LEU A 248 1.49 -0.66 -18.64
CA LEU A 248 1.83 0.68 -19.11
C LEU A 248 0.59 1.56 -19.00
N HIS A 249 0.68 2.66 -18.26
CA HIS A 249 -0.37 3.69 -18.20
C HIS A 249 -0.04 4.74 -19.28
N VAL A 250 -0.91 4.87 -20.26
CA VAL A 250 -0.69 5.72 -21.44
C VAL A 250 -1.72 6.84 -21.45
N GLN A 251 -1.24 8.08 -21.48
CA GLN A 251 -2.06 9.28 -21.61
C GLN A 251 -1.61 10.06 -22.85
N ASP A 252 -2.55 10.39 -23.74
CA ASP A 252 -2.29 11.16 -24.97
C ASP A 252 -1.20 10.57 -25.89
N GLY A 253 -1.01 9.24 -25.85
CA GLY A 253 -0.01 8.53 -26.65
C GLY A 253 1.36 8.39 -25.98
N ASP A 254 1.55 8.98 -24.80
CA ASP A 254 2.78 8.88 -24.01
C ASP A 254 2.61 7.97 -22.80
N ILE A 255 3.63 7.17 -22.49
CA ILE A 255 3.66 6.37 -21.27
C ILE A 255 3.98 7.32 -20.12
N VAL A 256 3.03 7.43 -19.19
CA VAL A 256 3.16 8.34 -18.03
C VAL A 256 3.57 7.62 -16.74
N LYS A 257 3.28 6.31 -16.64
CA LYS A 257 3.57 5.48 -15.48
C LYS A 257 3.68 4.02 -15.89
N VAL A 258 4.47 3.23 -15.14
CA VAL A 258 4.54 1.78 -15.30
C VAL A 258 4.32 1.12 -13.95
N THR A 259 3.38 0.18 -13.90
CA THR A 259 3.10 -0.69 -12.76
C THR A 259 3.30 -2.16 -13.12
N SER A 260 3.05 -3.04 -12.19
CA SER A 260 3.02 -4.50 -12.39
C SER A 260 1.88 -5.07 -11.57
N PRO A 261 1.15 -6.08 -12.08
CA PRO A 261 0.07 -6.73 -11.33
C PRO A 261 0.58 -7.40 -10.04
N ASP A 262 -0.14 -7.22 -8.93
CA ASP A 262 0.20 -7.80 -7.63
C ASP A 262 -0.01 -9.32 -7.60
N ASP A 263 -0.94 -9.84 -8.39
CA ASP A 263 -1.32 -11.24 -8.49
C ASP A 263 -0.49 -12.05 -9.50
N HIS A 264 0.49 -11.41 -10.17
CA HIS A 264 1.33 -12.09 -11.15
C HIS A 264 2.44 -12.91 -10.49
N ASP A 265 2.57 -14.19 -10.86
CA ASP A 265 3.48 -15.16 -10.23
C ASP A 265 4.96 -14.75 -10.24
N VAL A 266 5.41 -14.00 -11.27
CA VAL A 266 6.81 -13.58 -11.41
C VAL A 266 7.11 -12.31 -10.64
N THR A 267 6.26 -11.29 -10.74
CA THR A 267 6.55 -9.94 -10.26
C THR A 267 5.91 -9.62 -8.93
N ARG A 268 4.69 -10.06 -8.68
CA ARG A 268 3.90 -9.73 -7.47
C ARG A 268 3.95 -8.23 -7.17
N GLY A 269 3.70 -7.38 -8.20
CA GLY A 269 3.74 -5.93 -8.09
C GLY A 269 5.15 -5.31 -8.11
N ASN A 270 6.21 -6.12 -7.99
CA ASN A 270 7.58 -5.64 -7.83
C ASN A 270 8.32 -5.53 -9.16
N LEU A 271 9.04 -4.45 -9.35
CA LEU A 271 9.89 -4.19 -10.52
C LEU A 271 11.27 -3.70 -10.09
N CYS A 272 12.24 -3.82 -10.98
CA CYS A 272 13.51 -3.12 -10.84
C CYS A 272 13.47 -1.74 -11.52
N VAL A 273 14.50 -0.93 -11.35
CA VAL A 273 14.62 0.42 -11.95
C VAL A 273 14.35 0.41 -13.46
N LYS A 274 14.83 -0.60 -14.19
CA LYS A 274 14.64 -0.69 -15.64
C LYS A 274 13.18 -0.95 -16.03
N GLY A 275 12.52 -1.89 -15.34
CA GLY A 275 11.12 -2.21 -15.59
C GLY A 275 10.22 -1.02 -15.31
N ARG A 276 10.42 -0.34 -14.18
CA ARG A 276 9.55 0.74 -13.73
C ARG A 276 9.76 2.06 -14.45
N PHE A 277 11.02 2.43 -14.75
CA PHE A 277 11.37 3.74 -15.28
C PHE A 277 12.01 3.72 -16.66
N GLY A 278 12.31 2.52 -17.19
CA GLY A 278 12.97 2.37 -18.49
C GLY A 278 12.15 2.86 -19.69
N PHE A 279 10.84 3.05 -19.55
CA PHE A 279 9.99 3.61 -20.59
C PHE A 279 10.44 5.01 -21.04
N GLN A 280 11.04 5.79 -20.14
CA GLN A 280 11.58 7.10 -20.48
C GLN A 280 12.67 7.01 -21.56
N PHE A 281 13.54 6.00 -21.49
CA PHE A 281 14.54 5.77 -22.54
C PHE A 281 13.90 5.38 -23.89
N VAL A 282 12.85 4.55 -23.87
CA VAL A 282 12.14 4.13 -25.09
C VAL A 282 11.40 5.31 -25.72
N GLN A 283 10.70 6.09 -24.91
CA GLN A 283 9.85 7.20 -25.36
C GLN A 283 10.67 8.39 -25.86
N ASN A 284 11.76 8.73 -25.18
CA ASN A 284 12.63 9.86 -25.53
C ASN A 284 13.68 9.52 -26.60
N ARG A 285 13.65 8.28 -27.12
CA ARG A 285 14.57 7.88 -28.19
C ARG A 285 14.22 8.63 -29.48
N LYS A 286 15.17 9.43 -30.01
CA LYS A 286 15.02 10.02 -31.35
C LYS A 286 14.71 8.90 -32.35
N ARG A 287 13.56 8.98 -33.03
CA ARG A 287 13.27 8.09 -34.15
C ARG A 287 14.40 8.27 -35.16
N ARG A 288 15.04 7.18 -35.56
CA ARG A 288 15.93 7.20 -36.71
C ARG A 288 15.01 7.23 -37.91
N ASP A 289 15.02 8.35 -38.62
CA ASP A 289 14.37 8.50 -39.91
C ASP A 289 14.96 7.48 -40.92
#